data_a13451f7ab2864e6fe09ca187eb1b2eb
#
_entry.id   a13451f7ab2864e6fe09ca187eb1b2eb
#
_cell.length_a   1.000
_cell.length_b   1.000
_cell.length_c   1.000
_cell.angle_alpha   90.00
_cell.angle_beta   90.00
_cell.angle_gamma   90.00
#
_symmetry.space_group_name_H-M   'P 1'
#
loop_
_entity.id
_entity.type
_entity.pdbx_description
1 polymer ?
#
loop_
_entity_poly.entity_id
_entity_poly.type
_entity_poly.pdbx_seq_one_letter_code
_entity_poly.pdbx_strand_id
1 'polypeptide(L)'
;MKKYTFLFCCLALMMSACKDDEDNTNRLAHDNANVSGPLLQAATWEAAVRFSPAETAQFSGLRLTQIEYYMGPAPAGSDILIYGPGVDNRPGDLIYQAAIGNSISQNSWNTHRIARPIDITGEEIWISIGLVHQVDQQSIGCDAGPAQPDGDWLYSSIDSQWRTYRERTGESVNWNIRGIVEE
;
A
#
# COMPACT_ATOMS: atom_id res chain seq x y z
N MET A 1 -63.32 9.03 -39.04
CA MET A 1 -61.89 9.37 -38.90
C MET A 1 -61.51 9.29 -37.42
N LYS A 2 -60.86 8.17 -36.99
CA LYS A 2 -60.45 7.95 -35.57
C LYS A 2 -58.98 8.37 -35.43
N LYS A 3 -58.72 9.37 -34.59
CA LYS A 3 -57.35 9.83 -34.23
C LYS A 3 -56.81 8.93 -33.12
N TYR A 4 -55.75 8.16 -33.36
CA TYR A 4 -55.01 7.45 -32.34
C TYR A 4 -53.92 8.38 -31.79
N THR A 5 -54.06 8.75 -30.53
CA THR A 5 -53.00 9.47 -29.77
C THR A 5 -52.04 8.42 -29.23
N PHE A 6 -50.80 8.40 -29.72
CA PHE A 6 -49.73 7.53 -29.27
C PHE A 6 -49.03 8.19 -28.05
N LEU A 7 -49.27 7.62 -26.86
CA LEU A 7 -48.66 8.06 -25.61
C LEU A 7 -47.30 7.38 -25.50
N PHE A 8 -46.22 8.13 -25.76
CA PHE A 8 -44.85 7.66 -25.63
C PHE A 8 -44.43 7.76 -24.16
N CYS A 9 -44.44 6.63 -23.45
CA CYS A 9 -44.00 6.53 -22.06
C CYS A 9 -42.46 6.37 -22.05
N CYS A 10 -41.73 7.50 -21.83
CA CYS A 10 -40.28 7.48 -21.60
C CYS A 10 -40.01 6.91 -20.22
N LEU A 11 -39.65 5.63 -20.17
CA LEU A 11 -39.13 4.98 -18.96
C LEU A 11 -37.66 5.38 -18.80
N ALA A 12 -37.40 6.42 -18.01
CA ALA A 12 -36.05 6.79 -17.59
C ALA A 12 -35.52 5.74 -16.63
N LEU A 13 -34.67 4.84 -17.11
CA LEU A 13 -33.83 4.01 -16.25
C LEU A 13 -32.80 4.91 -15.56
N MET A 14 -33.04 5.26 -14.33
CA MET A 14 -32.00 5.79 -13.43
C MET A 14 -31.07 4.62 -13.10
N MET A 15 -29.97 4.49 -13.85
CA MET A 15 -28.83 3.73 -13.40
C MET A 15 -28.20 4.50 -12.23
N SER A 16 -28.60 4.15 -10.99
CA SER A 16 -27.78 4.44 -9.81
C SER A 16 -26.48 3.67 -9.97
N ALA A 17 -25.46 4.34 -10.49
CA ALA A 17 -24.08 3.91 -10.29
C ALA A 17 -23.84 4.09 -8.78
N CYS A 18 -23.90 3.00 -8.02
CA CYS A 18 -23.19 2.93 -6.76
C CYS A 18 -21.72 3.12 -7.11
N LYS A 19 -21.19 4.33 -6.92
CA LYS A 19 -19.80 4.48 -6.59
C LYS A 19 -19.66 3.88 -5.20
N ASP A 20 -18.94 2.78 -5.12
CA ASP A 20 -18.27 2.40 -3.88
C ASP A 20 -17.22 3.49 -3.65
N ASP A 21 -17.64 4.61 -3.06
CA ASP A 21 -16.74 5.51 -2.37
C ASP A 21 -16.25 4.71 -1.16
N GLU A 22 -15.21 3.89 -1.34
CA GLU A 22 -14.43 3.41 -0.22
C GLU A 22 -14.06 4.64 0.60
N ASP A 23 -14.53 4.67 1.84
CA ASP A 23 -14.32 5.76 2.77
C ASP A 23 -12.81 5.87 3.07
N ASN A 24 -12.11 6.64 2.23
CA ASN A 24 -10.66 6.79 2.23
C ASN A 24 -10.16 7.70 3.36
N THR A 25 -11.09 8.14 4.23
CA THR A 25 -10.81 9.19 5.22
C THR A 25 -9.87 8.75 6.34
N ASN A 26 -9.72 7.44 6.58
CA ASN A 26 -8.89 6.89 7.66
C ASN A 26 -7.76 5.98 7.15
N ARG A 27 -7.15 6.35 6.04
CA ARG A 27 -6.13 5.53 5.38
C ARG A 27 -4.88 6.33 5.04
N LEU A 28 -3.71 5.82 5.42
CA LEU A 28 -2.40 6.24 4.94
C LEU A 28 -2.08 5.41 3.68
N ALA A 29 -2.05 6.03 2.51
CA ALA A 29 -1.81 5.35 1.23
C ALA A 29 -1.26 6.30 0.16
N HIS A 30 -0.37 5.80 -0.70
CA HIS A 30 0.10 6.49 -1.92
C HIS A 30 -0.40 5.82 -3.20
N ASP A 31 -0.89 4.60 -3.09
CA ASP A 31 -1.24 3.74 -4.20
C ASP A 31 -2.70 3.87 -4.64
N ASN A 32 -2.94 3.36 -5.83
CA ASN A 32 -4.25 3.11 -6.42
C ASN A 32 -4.52 1.59 -6.47
N ALA A 33 -5.37 1.15 -7.42
CA ALA A 33 -5.64 -0.26 -7.64
C ALA A 33 -4.36 -1.03 -8.02
N ASN A 34 -4.22 -2.25 -7.52
CA ASN A 34 -3.13 -3.13 -7.92
C ASN A 34 -3.21 -3.46 -9.42
N VAL A 35 -2.08 -3.36 -10.11
CA VAL A 35 -1.95 -3.68 -11.54
C VAL A 35 -0.96 -4.82 -11.77
N SER A 36 0.15 -4.85 -11.03
CA SER A 36 1.22 -5.84 -11.20
C SER A 36 2.11 -5.92 -9.95
N GLY A 37 3.25 -6.58 -10.08
CA GLY A 37 4.37 -6.52 -9.15
C GLY A 37 5.67 -6.59 -9.94
N PRO A 38 6.70 -5.85 -9.56
CA PRO A 38 7.98 -5.92 -10.25
C PRO A 38 8.70 -7.25 -10.01
N LEU A 39 9.47 -7.69 -11.00
CA LEU A 39 10.34 -8.85 -10.84
C LEU A 39 11.60 -8.43 -10.04
N LEU A 40 11.69 -8.91 -8.81
CA LEU A 40 12.85 -8.71 -7.94
C LEU A 40 13.69 -9.99 -7.92
N GLN A 41 15.01 -9.81 -7.99
CA GLN A 41 15.99 -10.93 -7.99
C GLN A 41 15.98 -11.71 -6.66
N ALA A 42 16.60 -12.90 -6.69
CA ALA A 42 16.87 -13.67 -5.48
C ALA A 42 17.75 -12.86 -4.51
N ALA A 43 17.17 -12.35 -3.44
CA ALA A 43 17.82 -11.53 -2.41
C ALA A 43 16.84 -11.27 -1.25
N THR A 44 17.28 -10.54 -0.23
CA THR A 44 16.38 -9.92 0.74
C THR A 44 16.07 -8.49 0.32
N TRP A 45 14.80 -8.19 0.26
CA TRP A 45 14.26 -6.88 -0.11
C TRP A 45 13.36 -6.35 1.00
N GLU A 46 13.16 -5.04 1.00
CA GLU A 46 12.16 -4.41 1.85
C GLU A 46 11.48 -3.29 1.05
N ALA A 47 10.21 -3.48 0.71
CA ALA A 47 9.39 -2.50 0.03
C ALA A 47 8.69 -1.62 1.06
N ALA A 48 8.82 -0.31 0.96
CA ALA A 48 8.30 0.63 1.94
C ALA A 48 7.57 1.81 1.31
N VAL A 49 6.59 2.32 2.06
CA VAL A 49 5.97 3.63 1.87
C VAL A 49 6.32 4.52 3.06
N ARG A 50 6.66 5.78 2.81
CA ARG A 50 6.97 6.77 3.83
C ARG A 50 5.88 7.83 3.84
N PHE A 51 5.37 8.14 5.01
CA PHE A 51 4.41 9.22 5.22
C PHE A 51 5.09 10.35 6.00
N SER A 52 5.16 11.51 5.38
CA SER A 52 5.76 12.71 5.95
C SER A 52 4.95 13.25 7.13
N PRO A 53 5.52 14.13 7.98
CA PRO A 53 4.78 14.81 9.03
C PRO A 53 3.55 15.58 8.53
N ALA A 54 3.58 16.13 7.32
CA ALA A 54 2.44 16.82 6.73
C ALA A 54 1.27 15.86 6.43
N GLU A 55 1.57 14.61 6.03
CA GLU A 55 0.56 13.60 5.73
C GLU A 55 0.01 12.95 7.01
N THR A 56 0.85 12.73 8.00
CA THR A 56 0.44 12.12 9.28
C THR A 56 -0.29 13.09 10.21
N ALA A 57 -0.07 14.41 10.07
CA ALA A 57 -0.67 15.42 10.92
C ALA A 57 -2.20 15.37 10.97
N GLN A 58 -2.86 15.07 9.86
CA GLN A 58 -4.33 14.95 9.79
C GLN A 58 -4.88 13.76 10.59
N PHE A 59 -4.04 12.79 10.94
CA PHE A 59 -4.38 11.60 11.74
C PHE A 59 -3.84 11.68 13.16
N SER A 60 -3.30 12.83 13.57
CA SER A 60 -2.74 13.00 14.91
C SER A 60 -3.79 12.72 15.99
N GLY A 61 -3.45 11.88 16.97
CA GLY A 61 -4.35 11.41 18.02
C GLY A 61 -5.14 10.14 17.67
N LEU A 62 -5.09 9.68 16.42
CA LEU A 62 -5.57 8.36 16.02
C LEU A 62 -4.46 7.32 16.13
N ARG A 63 -4.78 6.06 15.90
CA ARG A 63 -3.84 4.94 15.99
C ARG A 63 -3.80 4.13 14.70
N LEU A 64 -2.61 3.76 14.26
CA LEU A 64 -2.42 2.78 13.20
C LEU A 64 -2.76 1.39 13.74
N THR A 65 -3.83 0.79 13.24
CA THR A 65 -4.42 -0.45 13.76
C THR A 65 -4.20 -1.64 12.85
N GLN A 66 -4.08 -1.41 11.52
CA GLN A 66 -3.93 -2.48 10.54
C GLN A 66 -3.02 -2.04 9.40
N ILE A 67 -2.35 -3.01 8.78
CA ILE A 67 -1.62 -2.83 7.52
C ILE A 67 -2.32 -3.68 6.46
N GLU A 68 -2.68 -3.04 5.35
CA GLU A 68 -3.14 -3.72 4.13
C GLU A 68 -2.02 -3.72 3.09
N TYR A 69 -1.85 -4.84 2.41
CA TYR A 69 -0.84 -4.98 1.37
C TYR A 69 -1.29 -6.00 0.32
N TYR A 70 -0.94 -5.75 -0.93
CA TYR A 70 -1.17 -6.75 -1.97
C TYR A 70 0.06 -7.65 -2.11
N MET A 71 -0.15 -8.95 -2.00
CA MET A 71 0.91 -9.94 -2.19
C MET A 71 0.59 -10.80 -3.42
N GLY A 72 1.55 -10.88 -4.34
CA GLY A 72 1.56 -11.85 -5.43
C GLY A 72 1.95 -13.25 -4.93
N PRO A 73 2.82 -13.99 -5.63
CA PRO A 73 3.39 -15.22 -5.10
C PRO A 73 4.09 -14.99 -3.77
N ALA A 74 3.83 -15.84 -2.76
CA ALA A 74 4.43 -15.68 -1.44
C ALA A 74 5.95 -15.88 -1.50
N PRO A 75 6.76 -15.00 -0.89
CA PRO A 75 8.20 -15.18 -0.76
C PRO A 75 8.53 -16.27 0.26
N ALA A 76 9.79 -16.69 0.33
CA ALA A 76 10.26 -17.69 1.29
C ALA A 76 10.16 -17.21 2.75
N GLY A 77 10.20 -15.92 2.98
CA GLY A 77 9.94 -15.26 4.26
C GLY A 77 9.42 -13.85 4.05
N SER A 78 8.58 -13.39 4.95
CA SER A 78 8.04 -12.03 4.89
C SER A 78 7.66 -11.53 6.28
N ASP A 79 7.94 -10.24 6.50
CA ASP A 79 7.64 -9.51 7.73
C ASP A 79 6.97 -8.18 7.40
N ILE A 80 6.11 -7.71 8.29
CA ILE A 80 5.74 -6.30 8.37
C ILE A 80 6.72 -5.61 9.31
N LEU A 81 7.23 -4.44 8.88
CA LEU A 81 8.10 -3.60 9.69
C LEU A 81 7.55 -2.16 9.66
N ILE A 82 7.50 -1.52 10.81
CA ILE A 82 7.08 -0.13 10.92
C ILE A 82 8.18 0.63 11.65
N TYR A 83 8.58 1.76 11.08
CA TYR A 83 9.66 2.57 11.62
C TYR A 83 9.18 4.00 11.89
N GLY A 84 9.84 4.64 12.84
CA GLY A 84 9.71 6.07 13.12
C GLY A 84 10.52 6.95 12.18
N PRO A 85 10.59 8.25 12.52
CA PRO A 85 11.30 9.26 11.73
C PRO A 85 12.75 8.86 11.48
N GLY A 86 13.16 8.96 10.22
CA GLY A 86 14.49 8.63 9.78
C GLY A 86 15.31 9.84 9.32
N VAL A 87 16.52 9.57 8.82
CA VAL A 87 17.43 10.56 8.27
C VAL A 87 18.04 10.06 6.95
N ASP A 88 18.43 10.98 6.07
CA ASP A 88 19.13 10.65 4.84
C ASP A 88 18.40 9.58 3.98
N ASN A 89 17.08 9.71 3.86
CA ASN A 89 16.24 8.76 3.11
C ASN A 89 16.34 7.31 3.61
N ARG A 90 16.47 7.12 4.91
CA ARG A 90 16.46 5.82 5.58
C ARG A 90 15.46 5.85 6.73
N PRO A 91 14.72 4.77 6.96
CA PRO A 91 13.87 4.67 8.14
C PRO A 91 14.67 4.80 9.43
N GLY A 92 14.02 5.32 10.47
CA GLY A 92 14.57 5.45 11.80
C GLY A 92 14.44 4.19 12.66
N ASP A 93 14.12 4.36 13.94
CA ASP A 93 13.99 3.24 14.87
C ASP A 93 12.83 2.32 14.49
N LEU A 94 13.05 0.99 14.60
CA LEU A 94 12.01 -0.01 14.42
C LEU A 94 11.01 0.06 15.58
N ILE A 95 9.76 0.37 15.26
CA ILE A 95 8.65 0.49 16.22
C ILE A 95 7.88 -0.83 16.35
N TYR A 96 7.70 -1.53 15.22
CA TYR A 96 6.92 -2.76 15.17
C TYR A 96 7.49 -3.73 14.16
N GLN A 97 7.44 -5.02 14.49
CA GLN A 97 7.74 -6.12 13.57
C GLN A 97 6.83 -7.30 13.81
N ALA A 98 6.37 -7.93 12.74
CA ALA A 98 5.61 -9.17 12.79
C ALA A 98 5.89 -10.05 11.57
N ALA A 99 6.21 -11.32 11.80
CA ALA A 99 6.33 -12.31 10.73
C ALA A 99 4.94 -12.62 10.15
N ILE A 100 4.80 -12.57 8.83
CA ILE A 100 3.53 -12.78 8.12
C ILE A 100 3.58 -13.95 7.12
N GLY A 101 4.73 -14.54 6.88
CA GLY A 101 4.92 -15.55 5.83
C GLY A 101 3.90 -16.69 5.82
N ASN A 102 3.45 -17.14 6.99
CA ASN A 102 2.50 -18.25 7.14
C ASN A 102 1.02 -17.83 6.94
N SER A 103 0.73 -16.53 6.85
CA SER A 103 -0.65 -15.99 6.76
C SER A 103 -0.94 -15.32 5.42
N ILE A 104 -0.02 -15.36 4.47
CA ILE A 104 -0.15 -14.69 3.17
C ILE A 104 -1.14 -15.43 2.28
N SER A 105 -2.19 -14.73 1.85
CA SER A 105 -3.03 -15.10 0.73
C SER A 105 -2.39 -14.55 -0.55
N GLN A 106 -2.02 -15.46 -1.48
CA GLN A 106 -1.33 -15.08 -2.72
C GLN A 106 -2.28 -14.44 -3.73
N ASN A 107 -1.76 -13.53 -4.54
CA ASN A 107 -2.48 -12.81 -5.60
C ASN A 107 -3.72 -12.08 -5.08
N SER A 108 -3.61 -11.51 -3.88
CA SER A 108 -4.72 -10.81 -3.24
C SER A 108 -4.25 -9.74 -2.24
N TRP A 109 -5.18 -8.90 -1.85
CA TRP A 109 -5.02 -8.05 -0.69
C TRP A 109 -5.01 -8.89 0.59
N ASN A 110 -4.09 -8.56 1.47
CA ASN A 110 -3.95 -9.14 2.80
C ASN A 110 -4.10 -8.03 3.83
N THR A 111 -4.62 -8.38 4.99
CA THR A 111 -4.74 -7.46 6.13
C THR A 111 -4.02 -8.05 7.34
N HIS A 112 -3.15 -7.27 7.94
CA HIS A 112 -2.50 -7.61 9.20
C HIS A 112 -2.96 -6.64 10.29
N ARG A 113 -3.56 -7.16 11.35
CA ARG A 113 -3.93 -6.36 12.54
C ARG A 113 -2.73 -6.20 13.45
N ILE A 114 -2.40 -4.97 13.78
CA ILE A 114 -1.33 -4.62 14.72
C ILE A 114 -1.77 -4.98 16.14
N ALA A 115 -1.05 -5.89 16.81
CA ALA A 115 -1.42 -6.38 18.12
C ALA A 115 -1.44 -5.29 19.20
N ARG A 116 -0.58 -4.28 19.05
CA ARG A 116 -0.56 -3.07 19.87
C ARG A 116 -0.59 -1.89 18.92
N PRO A 117 -1.77 -1.27 18.72
CA PRO A 117 -1.91 -0.11 17.85
C PRO A 117 -0.88 0.97 18.15
N ILE A 118 -0.38 1.63 17.10
CA ILE A 118 0.69 2.63 17.18
C ILE A 118 0.04 4.01 17.11
N ASP A 119 0.32 4.86 18.09
CA ASP A 119 -0.18 6.23 18.13
C ASP A 119 0.41 7.05 16.98
N ILE A 120 -0.44 7.75 16.22
CA ILE A 120 0.00 8.70 15.21
C ILE A 120 0.18 10.06 15.88
N THR A 121 1.43 10.49 15.98
CA THR A 121 1.82 11.73 16.68
C THR A 121 2.00 12.92 15.74
N GLY A 122 1.82 12.75 14.43
CA GLY A 122 2.12 13.76 13.42
C GLY A 122 3.60 13.77 13.02
N GLU A 123 4.38 12.78 13.43
CA GLU A 123 5.76 12.57 12.97
C GLU A 123 5.80 11.65 11.75
N GLU A 124 6.94 11.61 11.06
CA GLU A 124 7.18 10.70 9.95
C GLU A 124 7.00 9.24 10.37
N ILE A 125 6.38 8.43 9.53
CA ILE A 125 6.24 6.99 9.71
C ILE A 125 6.55 6.25 8.40
N TRP A 126 7.24 5.12 8.51
CA TRP A 126 7.47 4.20 7.40
C TRP A 126 6.73 2.90 7.65
N ILE A 127 6.03 2.41 6.63
CA ILE A 127 5.38 1.10 6.64
C ILE A 127 6.02 0.25 5.56
N SER A 128 6.50 -0.93 5.94
CA SER A 128 7.38 -1.74 5.11
C SER A 128 6.99 -3.22 5.12
N ILE A 129 7.21 -3.88 3.99
CA ILE A 129 7.10 -5.33 3.82
C ILE A 129 8.46 -5.91 3.47
N GLY A 130 9.02 -6.69 4.38
CA GLY A 130 10.22 -7.46 4.15
C GLY A 130 9.94 -8.71 3.31
N LEU A 131 10.83 -9.03 2.36
CA LEU A 131 10.66 -10.10 1.38
C LEU A 131 11.96 -10.89 1.26
N VAL A 132 11.93 -12.19 1.50
CA VAL A 132 13.06 -13.09 1.28
C VAL A 132 12.82 -13.89 0.00
N HIS A 133 13.51 -13.55 -1.08
CA HIS A 133 13.42 -14.24 -2.37
C HIS A 133 14.56 -15.25 -2.53
N GLN A 134 14.22 -16.51 -2.74
CA GLN A 134 15.18 -17.58 -3.10
C GLN A 134 15.37 -17.70 -4.61
N VAL A 135 14.44 -17.15 -5.38
CA VAL A 135 14.43 -17.06 -6.84
C VAL A 135 13.91 -15.69 -7.25
N ASP A 136 14.10 -15.30 -8.50
CA ASP A 136 13.49 -14.09 -9.06
C ASP A 136 11.97 -14.18 -8.98
N GLN A 137 11.32 -13.18 -8.38
CA GLN A 137 9.90 -13.28 -8.01
C GLN A 137 9.20 -11.93 -7.99
N GLN A 138 7.90 -11.93 -8.29
CA GLN A 138 7.00 -10.77 -8.23
C GLN A 138 6.11 -10.86 -6.98
N SER A 139 6.64 -10.58 -5.79
CA SER A 139 5.92 -10.79 -4.53
C SER A 139 5.08 -9.60 -4.10
N ILE A 140 5.59 -8.38 -4.20
CA ILE A 140 4.86 -7.18 -3.75
C ILE A 140 4.08 -6.56 -4.91
N GLY A 141 2.82 -6.20 -4.67
CA GLY A 141 2.00 -5.50 -5.64
C GLY A 141 2.35 -4.02 -5.77
N CYS A 142 2.05 -3.47 -6.95
CA CYS A 142 2.14 -2.04 -7.22
C CYS A 142 1.03 -1.58 -8.16
N ASP A 143 0.77 -0.28 -8.16
CA ASP A 143 -0.14 0.37 -9.09
C ASP A 143 0.55 0.71 -10.44
N ALA A 144 -0.19 1.34 -11.34
CA ALA A 144 0.34 1.79 -12.63
C ALA A 144 1.10 3.13 -12.56
N GLY A 145 1.26 3.70 -11.37
CA GLY A 145 1.82 5.05 -11.20
C GLY A 145 0.87 6.18 -11.66
N PRO A 146 1.34 7.41 -11.80
CA PRO A 146 2.72 7.83 -11.58
C PRO A 146 3.15 7.69 -10.11
N ALA A 147 4.47 7.45 -9.89
CA ALA A 147 5.01 7.39 -8.53
C ALA A 147 4.71 8.68 -7.77
N GLN A 148 4.04 8.54 -6.65
CA GLN A 148 3.89 9.61 -5.66
C GLN A 148 5.24 9.79 -4.93
N PRO A 149 5.52 10.98 -4.40
CA PRO A 149 6.61 11.12 -3.46
C PRO A 149 6.47 10.08 -2.35
N ASP A 150 7.57 9.38 -2.04
CA ASP A 150 7.64 8.42 -0.93
C ASP A 150 6.80 7.12 -1.05
N GLY A 151 6.20 6.86 -2.24
CA GLY A 151 5.35 5.69 -2.49
C GLY A 151 6.08 4.42 -2.96
N ASP A 152 7.39 4.50 -3.24
CA ASP A 152 8.14 3.43 -3.93
C ASP A 152 9.54 3.14 -3.34
N TRP A 153 9.74 3.34 -2.05
CA TRP A 153 11.01 3.02 -1.38
C TRP A 153 11.32 1.53 -1.42
N LEU A 154 12.58 1.20 -1.70
CA LEU A 154 13.04 -0.18 -1.78
C LEU A 154 14.46 -0.33 -1.23
N TYR A 155 14.60 -1.14 -0.17
CA TYR A 155 15.89 -1.61 0.29
C TYR A 155 16.28 -2.89 -0.43
N SER A 156 17.57 -3.05 -0.69
CA SER A 156 18.14 -4.27 -1.26
C SER A 156 19.34 -4.73 -0.43
N SER A 157 19.37 -6.01 -0.08
CA SER A 157 20.56 -6.62 0.54
C SER A 157 21.75 -6.75 -0.42
N ILE A 158 21.53 -6.58 -1.73
CA ILE A 158 22.60 -6.67 -2.74
C ILE A 158 23.57 -5.49 -2.63
N ASP A 159 23.04 -4.28 -2.43
CA ASP A 159 23.84 -3.05 -2.30
C ASP A 159 23.73 -2.41 -0.89
N SER A 160 22.89 -2.97 -0.03
CA SER A 160 22.60 -2.46 1.31
C SER A 160 22.14 -1.00 1.32
N GLN A 161 21.37 -0.59 0.30
CA GLN A 161 20.89 0.78 0.12
C GLN A 161 19.37 0.86 0.08
N TRP A 162 18.82 1.92 0.74
CA TRP A 162 17.51 2.43 0.47
C TRP A 162 17.53 3.37 -0.73
N ARG A 163 16.70 3.11 -1.72
CA ARG A 163 16.44 4.00 -2.87
C ARG A 163 15.00 3.80 -3.31
N THR A 164 14.45 4.78 -4.03
CA THR A 164 13.15 4.56 -4.66
C THR A 164 13.27 3.53 -5.79
N TYR A 165 12.19 2.81 -6.08
CA TYR A 165 12.15 1.87 -7.20
C TYR A 165 12.42 2.61 -8.52
N ARG A 166 11.87 3.82 -8.65
CA ARG A 166 12.12 4.69 -9.79
C ARG A 166 13.60 5.04 -9.97
N GLU A 167 14.34 5.32 -8.89
CA GLU A 167 15.79 5.57 -8.96
C GLU A 167 16.57 4.33 -9.40
N ARG A 168 16.09 3.12 -9.05
CA ARG A 168 16.74 1.86 -9.41
C ARG A 168 16.48 1.43 -10.86
N THR A 169 15.29 1.69 -11.38
CA THR A 169 14.80 1.08 -12.63
C THR A 169 14.34 2.08 -13.68
N GLY A 170 14.00 3.30 -13.30
CA GLY A 170 13.31 4.29 -14.14
C GLY A 170 11.80 4.10 -14.21
N GLU A 171 11.24 3.00 -13.67
CA GLU A 171 9.80 2.75 -13.65
C GLU A 171 9.11 3.55 -12.53
N SER A 172 7.87 3.94 -12.78
CA SER A 172 7.11 4.84 -11.91
C SER A 172 5.87 4.13 -11.38
N VAL A 173 5.94 3.64 -10.14
CA VAL A 173 4.89 2.88 -9.47
C VAL A 173 4.74 3.35 -8.03
N ASN A 174 3.66 2.92 -7.35
CA ASN A 174 3.55 3.01 -5.89
C ASN A 174 3.28 1.61 -5.34
N TRP A 175 3.91 1.24 -4.23
CA TRP A 175 3.65 -0.04 -3.60
C TRP A 175 2.23 -0.10 -3.06
N ASN A 176 1.57 -1.23 -3.27
CA ASN A 176 0.28 -1.52 -2.66
C ASN A 176 0.46 -1.89 -1.17
N ILE A 177 0.80 -0.89 -0.38
CA ILE A 177 0.99 -0.95 1.07
C ILE A 177 0.25 0.24 1.69
N ARG A 178 -0.60 -0.04 2.67
CA ARG A 178 -1.51 0.94 3.28
C ARG A 178 -1.57 0.78 4.77
N GLY A 179 -1.72 1.87 5.50
CA GLY A 179 -2.02 1.88 6.92
C GLY A 179 -3.47 2.27 7.20
N ILE A 180 -4.19 1.51 8.02
CA ILE A 180 -5.54 1.83 8.48
C ILE A 180 -5.44 2.47 9.86
N VAL A 181 -6.06 3.64 9.99
CA VAL A 181 -6.00 4.48 11.18
C VAL A 181 -7.39 4.57 11.82
N GLU A 182 -7.48 4.36 13.13
CA GLU A 182 -8.73 4.36 13.89
C GLU A 182 -8.56 5.14 15.20
N GLU A 183 -9.68 5.44 15.91
CA GLU A 183 -9.71 6.06 17.23
C GLU A 183 -9.13 5.15 18.33
#